data_4f753540e9ad2de8f901972aeef09eab
#
_entry.id   4f753540e9ad2de8f901972aeef09eab
#
_cell.length_a   1.000
_cell.length_b   1.000
_cell.length_c   1.000
_cell.angle_alpha   90.00
_cell.angle_beta   90.00
_cell.angle_gamma   90.00
#
_symmetry.space_group_name_H-M   'P 1'
#
loop_
_entity.id
_entity.type
_entity.pdbx_description
1 polymer ?
#
loop_
_entity_poly.entity_id
_entity_poly.type
_entity_poly.pdbx_seq_one_letter_code
_entity_poly.pdbx_strand_id
1 'polypeptide(L)'
;MKKLTTALLLSLFTFSIAQAEETKQVMLKVNEMNCQLCAYLVNKELRNIDGVISTKASIKDRTVIVVEDPKVTDEQLINAIHKLEYTAEVIK
;
A
#
# COMPACT_ATOMS: atom_id res chain seq x y z
N MET A 1 -22.86 41.59 -25.00
CA MET A 1 -22.88 41.37 -23.96
C MET A 1 -23.06 40.11 -23.37
N LYS A 2 -23.56 39.28 -23.81
CA LYS A 2 -23.70 38.08 -23.35
C LYS A 2 -22.56 37.25 -23.40
N LYS A 3 -21.62 37.48 -24.07
CA LYS A 3 -20.58 36.63 -24.21
C LYS A 3 -19.78 36.55 -23.04
N LEU A 4 -19.80 37.36 -22.13
CA LEU A 4 -18.97 37.31 -21.04
C LEU A 4 -19.17 36.17 -20.16
N THR A 5 -20.27 35.64 -20.11
CA THR A 5 -20.52 34.62 -19.18
C THR A 5 -19.83 33.38 -19.46
N THR A 6 -19.46 33.13 -20.64
CA THR A 6 -18.88 31.91 -20.95
C THR A 6 -17.55 31.78 -20.39
N ALA A 7 -16.84 32.77 -20.21
CA ALA A 7 -15.51 32.68 -19.78
C ALA A 7 -15.43 32.19 -18.39
N LEU A 8 -16.33 32.45 -17.58
CA LEU A 8 -16.26 32.03 -16.30
C LEU A 8 -16.28 30.61 -16.07
N LEU A 9 -16.90 29.88 -16.83
CA LEU A 9 -16.99 28.52 -16.60
C LEU A 9 -15.75 27.79 -16.69
N LEU A 10 -14.85 28.19 -17.41
CA LEU A 10 -13.69 27.48 -17.58
C LEU A 10 -12.84 27.39 -16.37
N SER A 11 -12.92 28.30 -15.54
CA SER A 11 -12.01 28.29 -14.48
C SER A 11 -12.29 27.23 -13.49
N LEU A 12 -13.33 26.58 -13.54
CA LEU A 12 -13.60 25.63 -12.59
C LEU A 12 -12.93 24.35 -12.72
N PHE A 13 -12.33 24.05 -13.73
CA PHE A 13 -11.79 22.81 -13.88
C PHE A 13 -10.52 22.64 -13.39
N THR A 14 -9.86 23.41 -12.82
CA THR A 14 -8.60 23.23 -12.64
C THR A 14 -8.28 22.67 -11.44
N PHE A 15 -8.56 22.08 -10.63
CA PHE A 15 -8.06 21.70 -9.54
C PHE A 15 -8.07 20.36 -9.20
N SER A 16 -8.56 19.66 -9.58
CA SER A 16 -8.71 18.47 -9.12
C SER A 16 -7.64 17.59 -8.94
N ILE A 17 -6.59 17.64 -9.42
CA ILE A 17 -5.65 16.70 -9.36
C ILE A 17 -4.84 16.70 -8.25
N ALA A 18 -4.84 17.59 -7.53
CA ALA A 18 -3.97 17.66 -6.56
C ALA A 18 -3.87 16.60 -5.63
N GLN A 19 -4.65 15.88 -5.41
CA GLN A 19 -4.58 14.96 -4.49
C GLN A 19 -3.87 13.84 -4.71
N ALA A 20 -3.19 13.66 -5.52
CA ALA A 20 -2.51 12.54 -5.81
C ALA A 20 -1.86 12.09 -4.61
N GLU A 21 -2.17 11.12 -3.97
CA GLU A 21 -1.56 10.74 -2.91
C GLU A 21 -0.38 10.10 -3.19
N GLU A 22 0.70 10.20 -2.53
CA GLU A 22 1.86 9.55 -2.79
C GLU A 22 1.81 8.26 -2.09
N THR A 23 2.00 7.17 -2.69
CA THR A 23 2.08 5.88 -2.04
C THR A 23 3.36 5.23 -2.49
N LYS A 24 3.89 4.30 -1.72
CA LYS A 24 5.08 3.57 -2.13
C LYS A 24 4.77 2.09 -2.08
N GLN A 25 5.54 1.30 -2.76
CA GLN A 25 5.31 -0.11 -2.85
C GLN A 25 6.54 -0.83 -2.32
N VAL A 26 6.36 -1.80 -1.47
CA VAL A 26 7.46 -2.52 -0.87
C VAL A 26 7.16 -4.01 -1.04
N MET A 27 8.17 -4.80 -1.36
CA MET A 27 8.00 -6.23 -1.48
C MET A 27 8.75 -6.89 -0.35
N LEU A 28 8.10 -7.80 0.35
CA LEU A 28 8.73 -8.50 1.44
C LEU A 28 8.78 -9.99 1.13
N LYS A 29 9.84 -10.64 1.53
CA LYS A 29 9.96 -12.07 1.37
C LYS A 29 9.65 -12.67 2.72
N VAL A 30 8.71 -13.60 2.78
CA VAL A 30 8.31 -14.24 4.03
C VAL A 30 8.42 -15.74 3.82
N ASN A 31 9.51 -16.31 4.26
CA ASN A 31 9.79 -17.70 3.96
C ASN A 31 8.77 -18.67 4.53
N GLU A 32 8.11 -18.34 5.60
CA GLU A 32 7.12 -19.21 6.21
C GLU A 32 5.78 -19.16 5.53
N MET A 33 5.59 -18.25 4.56
CA MET A 33 4.30 -18.08 3.97
C MET A 33 4.12 -19.08 2.84
N ASN A 34 3.94 -20.34 3.16
CA ASN A 34 3.82 -21.38 2.17
C ASN A 34 2.46 -22.05 2.18
N CYS A 35 1.46 -21.46 2.73
CA CYS A 35 0.11 -22.02 2.72
C CYS A 35 -0.89 -20.89 2.63
N GLN A 36 -2.13 -21.22 2.27
CA GLN A 36 -3.11 -20.17 2.13
C GLN A 36 -3.44 -19.49 3.43
N LEU A 37 -3.49 -20.22 4.52
CA LEU A 37 -3.75 -19.60 5.79
C LEU A 37 -2.59 -18.68 6.17
N CYS A 38 -1.37 -19.07 5.83
CA CYS A 38 -0.21 -18.25 6.12
C CYS A 38 -0.32 -16.92 5.39
N ALA A 39 -0.71 -16.96 4.12
CA ALA A 39 -0.86 -15.75 3.34
C ALA A 39 -1.98 -14.87 3.91
N TYR A 40 -3.04 -15.49 4.38
CA TYR A 40 -4.15 -14.74 4.94
C TYR A 40 -3.67 -14.01 6.20
N LEU A 41 -2.91 -14.69 7.06
CA LEU A 41 -2.45 -14.08 8.28
C LEU A 41 -1.47 -12.95 8.01
N VAL A 42 -0.61 -13.12 7.03
CA VAL A 42 0.33 -12.07 6.67
C VAL A 42 -0.43 -10.85 6.16
N ASN A 43 -1.39 -11.05 5.25
CA ASN A 43 -2.16 -9.95 4.74
C ASN A 43 -2.90 -9.24 5.86
N LYS A 44 -3.44 -10.01 6.81
CA LYS A 44 -4.22 -9.41 7.86
C LYS A 44 -3.34 -8.57 8.78
N GLU A 45 -2.18 -9.09 9.16
CA GLU A 45 -1.32 -8.34 10.05
C GLU A 45 -0.81 -7.07 9.39
N LEU A 46 -0.46 -7.14 8.11
CA LEU A 46 0.03 -5.96 7.44
C LEU A 46 -1.07 -4.92 7.27
N ARG A 47 -2.28 -5.35 6.99
CA ARG A 47 -3.36 -4.40 6.79
C ARG A 47 -3.81 -3.73 8.07
N ASN A 48 -3.38 -4.26 9.21
CA ASN A 48 -3.70 -3.61 10.47
C ASN A 48 -2.78 -2.41 10.72
N ILE A 49 -1.74 -2.24 9.97
CA ILE A 49 -0.85 -1.11 10.17
C ILE A 49 -1.48 0.13 9.55
N ASP A 50 -1.53 1.20 10.30
CA ASP A 50 -2.11 2.42 9.83
C ASP A 50 -1.25 2.93 8.71
N GLY A 51 -1.79 3.20 7.57
CA GLY A 51 -1.06 3.68 6.41
C GLY A 51 -0.88 2.62 5.34
N VAL A 52 -1.14 1.36 5.64
CA VAL A 52 -1.06 0.33 4.62
C VAL A 52 -2.37 0.34 3.85
N ILE A 53 -2.28 0.50 2.52
CA ILE A 53 -3.44 0.61 1.69
C ILE A 53 -3.86 -0.72 1.13
N SER A 54 -2.95 -1.52 0.68
CA SER A 54 -3.29 -2.83 0.15
C SER A 54 -2.12 -3.79 0.26
N THR A 55 -2.40 -5.07 0.24
CA THR A 55 -1.37 -6.08 0.29
C THR A 55 -1.75 -7.20 -0.64
N LYS A 56 -0.76 -7.83 -1.25
CA LYS A 56 -1.01 -8.92 -2.14
C LYS A 56 0.05 -9.97 -1.90
N ALA A 57 -0.31 -11.10 -1.37
CA ALA A 57 0.64 -12.16 -1.05
C ALA A 57 0.67 -13.21 -2.13
N SER A 58 1.83 -13.75 -2.42
CA SER A 58 2.00 -14.81 -3.39
C SER A 58 2.65 -15.98 -2.69
N ILE A 59 1.95 -17.09 -2.55
CA ILE A 59 2.49 -18.25 -1.88
C ILE A 59 3.58 -18.86 -2.72
N LYS A 60 3.42 -18.82 -4.03
CA LYS A 60 4.39 -19.41 -4.89
C LYS A 60 5.76 -18.79 -4.70
N ASP A 61 5.83 -17.50 -4.59
CA ASP A 61 7.09 -16.82 -4.44
C ASP A 61 7.41 -16.52 -2.99
N ARG A 62 6.47 -16.71 -2.10
CA ARG A 62 6.61 -16.38 -0.69
C ARG A 62 6.91 -14.90 -0.51
N THR A 63 6.27 -14.08 -1.31
CA THR A 63 6.45 -12.64 -1.22
C THR A 63 5.12 -11.96 -1.01
N VAL A 64 5.15 -10.76 -0.49
CA VAL A 64 3.94 -9.97 -0.35
C VAL A 64 4.28 -8.55 -0.81
N ILE A 65 3.42 -7.98 -1.64
CA ILE A 65 3.61 -6.63 -2.12
C ILE A 65 2.71 -5.75 -1.28
N VAL A 66 3.26 -4.74 -0.69
CA VAL A 66 2.55 -3.82 0.18
C VAL A 66 2.53 -2.45 -0.45
N VAL A 67 1.34 -1.87 -0.62
CA VAL A 67 1.21 -0.50 -1.08
C VAL A 67 0.85 0.31 0.14
N GLU A 68 1.62 1.31 0.45
CA GLU A 68 1.48 2.02 1.70
C GLU A 68 1.78 3.50 1.61
N ASP A 69 1.38 4.23 2.60
CA ASP A 69 1.65 5.62 2.73
C ASP A 69 3.15 5.77 2.96
N PRO A 70 3.80 6.78 2.43
CA PRO A 70 5.24 6.93 2.60
C PRO A 70 5.71 6.97 4.05
N LYS A 71 4.84 7.28 4.99
CA LYS A 71 5.27 7.34 6.35
C LYS A 71 5.39 5.99 7.02
N VAL A 72 4.93 4.94 6.40
CA VAL A 72 5.06 3.62 6.99
C VAL A 72 6.49 3.16 6.79
N THR A 73 7.12 2.61 7.80
CA THR A 73 8.51 2.22 7.72
C THR A 73 8.62 0.73 7.50
N ASP A 74 9.73 0.29 6.95
CA ASP A 74 9.97 -1.12 6.72
C ASP A 74 9.95 -1.86 8.05
N GLU A 75 10.42 -1.24 9.11
CA GLU A 75 10.45 -1.85 10.39
C GLU A 75 9.06 -2.17 10.89
N GLN A 76 8.08 -1.32 10.62
CA GLN A 76 6.73 -1.58 11.03
C GLN A 76 6.21 -2.82 10.33
N LEU A 77 6.55 -3.00 9.07
CA LEU A 77 6.12 -4.15 8.30
C LEU A 77 6.75 -5.42 8.84
N ILE A 78 8.03 -5.37 9.10
CA ILE A 78 8.76 -6.52 9.59
C ILE A 78 8.25 -6.93 10.98
N ASN A 79 7.98 -5.95 11.82
CA ASN A 79 7.48 -6.25 13.15
C ASN A 79 6.09 -6.88 13.11
N ALA A 80 5.27 -6.48 12.16
CA ALA A 80 3.96 -7.07 12.03
C ALA A 80 4.06 -8.56 11.66
N ILE A 81 5.01 -8.89 10.79
CA ILE A 81 5.20 -10.26 10.40
C ILE A 81 5.81 -11.06 11.55
N HIS A 82 6.66 -10.44 12.35
CA HIS A 82 7.24 -11.11 13.47
C HIS A 82 6.20 -11.50 14.52
N LYS A 83 5.09 -10.80 14.55
CA LYS A 83 4.06 -11.16 15.50
C LYS A 83 3.49 -12.53 15.19
N LEU A 84 3.65 -12.99 13.95
CA LEU A 84 3.18 -14.30 13.57
C LEU A 84 4.27 -15.32 13.76
N GLU A 85 5.43 -14.88 14.27
CA GLU A 85 6.60 -15.72 14.44
C GLU A 85 7.14 -16.13 13.09
N TYR A 86 6.96 -15.30 12.10
CA TYR A 86 7.50 -15.50 10.77
C TYR A 86 8.64 -14.50 10.58
N THR A 87 9.45 -14.71 9.57
CA THR A 87 10.52 -13.79 9.26
C THR A 87 10.17 -13.00 8.03
N ALA A 88 10.66 -11.81 7.90
CA ALA A 88 10.39 -10.95 6.77
C ALA A 88 11.65 -10.24 6.37
N GLU A 89 11.83 -10.09 5.05
CA GLU A 89 12.98 -9.42 4.55
C GLU A 89 12.53 -8.53 3.43
N VAL A 90 12.94 -7.28 3.38
CA VAL A 90 12.57 -6.34 2.35
C VAL A 90 13.41 -6.64 1.13
N ILE A 91 12.76 -6.83 -0.04
CA ILE A 91 13.47 -7.11 -1.25
C ILE A 91 13.54 -5.84 -2.06
N LYS A 92 14.71 -5.42 -2.46
CA LYS A 92 14.86 -4.21 -3.21
C LYS A 92 15.32 -4.42 -4.60
#